data_e7ec2bc1791fc3e8ec5a042bbea5dad8
#
_entry.id   e7ec2bc1791fc3e8ec5a042bbea5dad8
#
_cell.length_a   1.000
_cell.length_b   1.000
_cell.length_c   1.000
_cell.angle_alpha   90.00
_cell.angle_beta   90.00
_cell.angle_gamma   90.00
#
_symmetry.space_group_name_H-M   'P 1'
#
loop_
_entity.id
_entity.type
_entity.pdbx_description
1 polymer ?
#
loop_
_entity_poly.entity_id
_entity_poly.type
_entity_poly.pdbx_seq_one_letter_code
_entity_poly.pdbx_strand_id
1 'polypeptide(L)'
;MPCFLPKITIFVPDHTDRNMKKAITLIFLTVLSVLNLSAAEIDSLFSRWEEATGMHRIRLGNELLSFGYDEGLVSEKKSYGRNQSIESEARIYDMMSYYFYINDKLDDALSTALIALPLCEKSGDEQLLGNCINNIGVFYQRKGLFGQAITYMERVYNLDLKAKDKSGMSSTMNSLATLYLATGQPETALSYVLPAIEMERELGDRERLAIRLGLASDIWLEMGQIEKARSCVDEAYKLDHEDKREGNAAIRLSQKASVLIALGEDIEAEKCLI
;
A
#
# COMPACT_ATOMS: atom_id res chain seq x y z
N MET A 1 -25.51 -25.99 15.45
CA MET A 1 -24.90 -27.06 14.65
C MET A 1 -23.38 -27.01 14.94
N PRO A 2 -22.78 -28.06 15.51
CA PRO A 2 -21.35 -28.06 15.80
C PRO A 2 -20.56 -28.46 14.54
N CYS A 3 -19.53 -27.66 14.20
CA CYS A 3 -18.57 -27.98 13.15
C CYS A 3 -17.80 -29.26 13.48
N PHE A 4 -17.93 -30.25 12.63
CA PHE A 4 -17.10 -31.46 12.66
C PHE A 4 -15.71 -31.13 12.08
N LEU A 5 -14.69 -31.12 12.93
CA LEU A 5 -13.30 -31.24 12.50
C LEU A 5 -13.00 -32.72 12.22
N PRO A 6 -12.39 -33.09 11.09
CA PRO A 6 -11.99 -34.46 10.85
C PRO A 6 -10.86 -34.85 11.81
N LYS A 7 -11.06 -35.97 12.55
CA LYS A 7 -10.01 -36.60 13.34
C LYS A 7 -8.94 -37.16 12.38
N ILE A 8 -7.80 -36.50 12.29
CA ILE A 8 -6.61 -37.06 11.61
C ILE A 8 -6.02 -38.07 12.57
N THR A 9 -6.22 -39.35 12.27
CA THR A 9 -5.54 -40.46 12.99
C THR A 9 -4.16 -40.59 12.38
N ILE A 10 -3.13 -40.12 13.08
CA ILE A 10 -1.74 -40.28 12.66
C ILE A 10 -1.29 -41.66 13.11
N PHE A 11 -1.05 -42.53 12.14
CA PHE A 11 -0.40 -43.82 12.38
C PHE A 11 1.10 -43.58 12.61
N VAL A 12 1.57 -43.80 13.85
CA VAL A 12 3.01 -43.69 14.20
C VAL A 12 3.61 -45.10 14.22
N PRO A 13 4.52 -45.42 13.29
CA PRO A 13 5.24 -46.71 13.35
C PRO A 13 6.23 -46.75 14.52
N ASP A 14 6.36 -47.89 15.17
CA ASP A 14 7.06 -48.09 16.44
C ASP A 14 8.62 -48.12 16.37
N HIS A 15 9.19 -47.92 15.18
CA HIS A 15 10.64 -47.84 14.98
C HIS A 15 11.02 -46.58 14.18
N THR A 16 10.98 -45.42 14.85
CA THR A 16 11.40 -44.16 14.21
C THR A 16 12.86 -43.86 14.55
N ASP A 17 13.71 -43.88 13.53
CA ASP A 17 15.07 -43.38 13.55
C ASP A 17 15.10 -41.95 14.14
N ARG A 18 16.16 -41.63 14.89
CA ARG A 18 16.37 -40.33 15.55
C ARG A 18 16.31 -39.14 14.56
N ASN A 19 16.64 -39.39 13.28
CA ASN A 19 16.56 -38.44 12.20
C ASN A 19 15.11 -38.19 11.72
N MET A 20 14.27 -39.22 11.75
CA MET A 20 12.86 -39.11 11.41
C MET A 20 12.07 -38.38 12.51
N LYS A 21 12.42 -38.61 13.80
CA LYS A 21 11.88 -37.78 14.90
C LYS A 21 12.26 -36.32 14.78
N LYS A 22 13.50 -36.02 14.40
CA LYS A 22 13.94 -34.64 14.11
C LYS A 22 13.21 -34.02 12.90
N ALA A 23 12.99 -34.81 11.84
CA ALA A 23 12.25 -34.36 10.66
C ALA A 23 10.76 -34.12 10.97
N ILE A 24 10.12 -35.02 11.75
CA ILE A 24 8.75 -34.88 12.21
C ILE A 24 8.61 -33.66 13.16
N THR A 25 9.58 -33.47 14.06
CA THR A 25 9.61 -32.29 14.95
C THR A 25 9.86 -31.02 14.14
N LEU A 26 10.68 -31.06 13.09
CA LEU A 26 10.90 -29.94 12.19
C LEU A 26 9.65 -29.62 11.35
N ILE A 27 8.96 -30.65 10.84
CA ILE A 27 7.69 -30.53 10.12
C ILE A 27 6.59 -30.05 11.07
N PHE A 28 6.54 -30.52 12.32
CA PHE A 28 5.60 -30.03 13.33
C PHE A 28 5.88 -28.58 13.74
N LEU A 29 7.15 -28.18 13.82
CA LEU A 29 7.56 -26.80 14.07
C LEU A 29 7.30 -25.90 12.85
N THR A 30 7.39 -26.43 11.62
CA THR A 30 7.03 -25.69 10.40
C THR A 30 5.53 -25.64 10.15
N VAL A 31 4.75 -26.64 10.59
CA VAL A 31 3.28 -26.64 10.53
C VAL A 31 2.65 -25.79 11.66
N LEU A 32 3.36 -25.64 12.80
CA LEU A 32 2.97 -24.70 13.87
C LEU A 32 3.36 -23.23 13.56
N SER A 33 4.23 -22.99 12.57
CA SER A 33 4.56 -21.63 12.12
C SER A 33 3.53 -21.03 11.12
N VAL A 34 2.44 -21.74 10.83
CA VAL A 34 1.25 -21.22 10.13
C VAL A 34 0.17 -20.76 11.14
N LEU A 35 0.54 -20.56 12.40
CA LEU A 35 -0.31 -19.89 13.35
C LEU A 35 -0.12 -18.39 13.17
N ASN A 36 -1.16 -17.69 12.72
CA ASN A 36 -1.27 -16.25 12.69
C ASN A 36 -0.70 -15.67 13.99
N LEU A 37 0.51 -15.10 13.91
CA LEU A 37 1.11 -14.41 15.03
C LEU A 37 0.19 -13.22 15.37
N SER A 38 -0.15 -13.06 16.63
CA SER A 38 -0.88 -11.87 17.07
C SER A 38 -0.03 -10.61 16.89
N ALA A 39 -0.67 -9.45 16.80
CA ALA A 39 0.04 -8.17 16.68
C ALA A 39 1.10 -7.99 17.78
N ALA A 40 0.81 -8.41 19.02
CA ALA A 40 1.75 -8.35 20.13
C ALA A 40 2.96 -9.28 19.97
N GLU A 41 2.78 -10.44 19.34
CA GLU A 41 3.90 -11.36 19.05
C GLU A 41 4.79 -10.82 17.95
N ILE A 42 4.25 -10.18 16.93
CA ILE A 42 5.04 -9.52 15.86
C ILE A 42 5.82 -8.34 16.43
N ASP A 43 5.20 -7.48 17.24
CA ASP A 43 5.89 -6.36 17.90
C ASP A 43 7.04 -6.88 18.76
N SER A 44 6.82 -7.96 19.54
CA SER A 44 7.85 -8.61 20.35
C SER A 44 8.96 -9.23 19.51
N LEU A 45 8.61 -9.87 18.38
CA LEU A 45 9.58 -10.45 17.45
C LEU A 45 10.48 -9.36 16.84
N PHE A 46 9.88 -8.23 16.43
CA PHE A 46 10.61 -7.10 15.87
C PHE A 46 11.55 -6.46 16.90
N SER A 47 11.08 -6.16 18.12
CA SER A 47 11.91 -5.63 19.20
C SER A 47 13.09 -6.55 19.52
N ARG A 48 12.87 -7.86 19.60
CA ARG A 48 13.92 -8.86 19.82
C ARG A 48 14.92 -8.91 18.65
N TRP A 49 14.47 -8.69 17.43
CA TRP A 49 15.35 -8.61 16.26
C TRP A 49 16.23 -7.35 16.32
N GLU A 50 15.71 -6.21 16.72
CA GLU A 50 16.48 -4.97 16.86
C GLU A 50 17.61 -5.10 17.88
N GLU A 51 17.35 -5.78 19.00
CA GLU A 51 18.33 -6.02 20.07
C GLU A 51 19.31 -7.15 19.76
N ALA A 52 18.95 -8.06 18.85
CA ALA A 52 19.75 -9.25 18.56
C ALA A 52 20.98 -8.93 17.70
N THR A 53 22.01 -9.79 17.83
CA THR A 53 23.24 -9.73 17.05
C THR A 53 23.60 -11.09 16.43
N GLY A 54 24.50 -11.09 15.44
CA GLY A 54 25.04 -12.31 14.84
C GLY A 54 23.98 -13.26 14.28
N MET A 55 24.18 -14.56 14.50
CA MET A 55 23.27 -15.60 13.98
C MET A 55 21.84 -15.52 14.56
N HIS A 56 21.69 -14.96 15.76
CA HIS A 56 20.38 -14.80 16.36
C HIS A 56 19.56 -13.73 15.63
N ARG A 57 20.18 -12.58 15.29
CA ARG A 57 19.56 -11.54 14.46
C ARG A 57 19.14 -12.06 13.09
N ILE A 58 20.00 -12.86 12.43
CA ILE A 58 19.69 -13.49 11.14
C ILE A 58 18.45 -14.40 11.24
N ARG A 59 18.34 -15.21 12.31
CA ARG A 59 17.21 -16.12 12.51
C ARG A 59 15.92 -15.34 12.69
N LEU A 60 15.88 -14.34 13.58
CA LEU A 60 14.71 -13.51 13.83
C LEU A 60 14.33 -12.70 12.59
N GLY A 61 15.31 -12.19 11.83
CA GLY A 61 15.07 -11.49 10.57
C GLY A 61 14.43 -12.39 9.50
N ASN A 62 14.81 -13.66 9.42
CA ASN A 62 14.15 -14.63 8.53
C ASN A 62 12.71 -14.93 8.96
N GLU A 63 12.42 -14.97 10.28
CA GLU A 63 11.06 -15.11 10.79
C GLU A 63 10.21 -13.91 10.41
N LEU A 64 10.71 -12.68 10.56
CA LEU A 64 10.03 -11.44 10.15
C LEU A 64 9.76 -11.38 8.65
N LEU A 65 10.76 -11.70 7.82
CA LEU A 65 10.60 -11.70 6.35
C LEU A 65 9.62 -12.80 5.89
N SER A 66 9.61 -13.95 6.56
CA SER A 66 8.61 -15.00 6.27
C SER A 66 7.22 -14.55 6.62
N PHE A 67 7.02 -13.95 7.80
CA PHE A 67 5.77 -13.34 8.20
C PHE A 67 5.31 -12.29 7.17
N GLY A 68 6.18 -11.35 6.79
CA GLY A 68 5.84 -10.32 5.81
C GLY A 68 5.43 -10.88 4.45
N TYR A 69 6.01 -11.98 4.01
CA TYR A 69 5.60 -12.67 2.79
C TYR A 69 4.23 -13.34 2.95
N ASP A 70 4.00 -14.05 4.06
CA ASP A 70 2.76 -14.78 4.32
C ASP A 70 1.56 -13.82 4.49
N GLU A 71 1.79 -12.62 5.06
CA GLU A 71 0.79 -11.55 5.19
C GLU A 71 0.69 -10.63 3.95
N GLY A 72 1.44 -10.91 2.88
CA GLY A 72 1.41 -10.11 1.65
C GLY A 72 2.03 -8.72 1.77
N LEU A 73 2.80 -8.46 2.82
CA LEU A 73 3.50 -7.18 3.06
C LEU A 73 4.74 -7.03 2.17
N VAL A 74 5.26 -8.14 1.65
CA VAL A 74 6.35 -8.19 0.67
C VAL A 74 5.98 -9.13 -0.46
N SER A 75 6.30 -8.74 -1.70
CA SER A 75 5.93 -9.49 -2.91
C SER A 75 6.79 -10.74 -3.17
N GLU A 76 7.96 -10.83 -2.55
CA GLU A 76 8.90 -11.92 -2.78
C GLU A 76 9.42 -12.51 -1.47
N LYS A 77 9.46 -13.85 -1.40
CA LYS A 77 10.06 -14.57 -0.28
C LYS A 77 11.58 -14.46 -0.36
N LYS A 78 12.15 -13.53 0.43
CA LYS A 78 13.60 -13.35 0.54
C LYS A 78 14.10 -13.85 1.89
N SER A 79 15.36 -14.27 1.95
CA SER A 79 16.01 -14.69 3.18
C SER A 79 17.07 -13.71 3.63
N TYR A 80 17.16 -13.51 4.93
CA TYR A 80 18.22 -12.73 5.55
C TYR A 80 19.55 -13.50 5.44
N GLY A 81 20.49 -12.99 4.66
CA GLY A 81 21.76 -13.66 4.39
C GLY A 81 22.71 -13.67 5.60
N ARG A 82 23.70 -14.58 5.58
CA ARG A 82 24.73 -14.68 6.64
C ARG A 82 25.53 -13.38 6.82
N ASN A 83 25.61 -12.55 5.79
CA ASN A 83 26.37 -11.29 5.78
C ASN A 83 25.50 -10.09 6.10
N GLN A 84 24.47 -10.22 6.95
CA GLN A 84 23.60 -9.09 7.36
C GLN A 84 23.58 -7.98 6.30
N SER A 85 22.98 -8.25 5.14
CA SER A 85 23.02 -7.29 4.06
C SER A 85 22.19 -6.07 4.46
N ILE A 86 22.69 -4.89 4.18
CA ILE A 86 21.95 -3.62 4.35
C ILE A 86 20.56 -3.71 3.72
N GLU A 87 20.46 -4.40 2.57
CA GLU A 87 19.19 -4.66 1.89
C GLU A 87 18.20 -5.43 2.77
N SER A 88 18.64 -6.50 3.46
CA SER A 88 17.75 -7.30 4.32
C SER A 88 17.24 -6.49 5.50
N GLU A 89 18.08 -5.67 6.11
CA GLU A 89 17.67 -4.78 7.20
C GLU A 89 16.69 -3.70 6.70
N ALA A 90 16.99 -3.09 5.55
CA ALA A 90 16.13 -2.11 4.91
C ALA A 90 14.72 -2.69 4.65
N ARG A 91 14.66 -3.92 4.11
CA ARG A 91 13.38 -4.61 3.86
C ARG A 91 12.58 -4.90 5.13
N ILE A 92 13.25 -5.30 6.22
CA ILE A 92 12.57 -5.56 7.50
C ILE A 92 11.99 -4.25 8.05
N TYR A 93 12.76 -3.17 8.08
CA TYR A 93 12.25 -1.88 8.56
C TYR A 93 11.15 -1.33 7.67
N ASP A 94 11.27 -1.40 6.34
CA ASP A 94 10.23 -0.94 5.42
C ASP A 94 8.93 -1.75 5.60
N MET A 95 9.02 -3.08 5.62
CA MET A 95 7.89 -3.97 5.87
C MET A 95 7.23 -3.69 7.22
N MET A 96 8.02 -3.52 8.30
CA MET A 96 7.48 -3.24 9.62
C MET A 96 6.85 -1.86 9.71
N SER A 97 7.37 -0.89 8.98
CA SER A 97 6.74 0.44 8.88
C SER A 97 5.33 0.35 8.29
N TYR A 98 5.17 -0.41 7.20
CA TYR A 98 3.87 -0.65 6.60
C TYR A 98 2.96 -1.49 7.50
N TYR A 99 3.49 -2.50 8.18
CA TYR A 99 2.75 -3.27 9.19
C TYR A 99 2.20 -2.38 10.31
N PHE A 100 3.00 -1.47 10.86
CA PHE A 100 2.51 -0.52 11.86
C PHE A 100 1.43 0.41 11.30
N TYR A 101 1.57 0.84 10.05
CA TYR A 101 0.57 1.68 9.38
C TYR A 101 -0.79 1.00 9.28
N ILE A 102 -0.86 -0.26 8.82
CA ILE A 102 -2.13 -0.98 8.67
C ILE A 102 -2.76 -1.35 10.03
N ASN A 103 -1.99 -1.30 11.12
CA ASN A 103 -2.45 -1.49 12.49
C ASN A 103 -2.68 -0.16 13.24
N ASP A 104 -2.88 0.96 12.53
CA ASP A 104 -3.15 2.30 13.07
C ASP A 104 -2.08 2.88 14.00
N LYS A 105 -0.85 2.33 13.99
CA LYS A 105 0.31 2.80 14.76
C LYS A 105 1.14 3.78 13.93
N LEU A 106 0.54 4.92 13.59
CA LEU A 106 1.09 5.85 12.60
C LEU A 106 2.45 6.47 13.00
N ASP A 107 2.68 6.71 14.31
CA ASP A 107 3.96 7.25 14.80
C ASP A 107 5.08 6.21 14.70
N ASP A 108 4.78 4.96 15.05
CA ASP A 108 5.72 3.84 14.90
C ASP A 108 6.01 3.57 13.42
N ALA A 109 4.98 3.63 12.56
CA ALA A 109 5.13 3.50 11.12
C ALA A 109 6.11 4.52 10.55
N LEU A 110 5.90 5.81 10.87
CA LEU A 110 6.75 6.89 10.38
C LEU A 110 8.18 6.80 10.92
N SER A 111 8.35 6.56 12.23
CA SER A 111 9.68 6.46 12.84
C SER A 111 10.47 5.27 12.26
N THR A 112 9.81 4.13 12.07
CA THR A 112 10.42 2.93 11.49
C THR A 112 10.79 3.14 10.01
N ALA A 113 9.93 3.80 9.23
CA ALA A 113 10.23 4.14 7.83
C ALA A 113 11.42 5.12 7.69
N LEU A 114 11.54 6.07 8.61
CA LEU A 114 12.69 7.00 8.64
C LEU A 114 14.00 6.29 9.00
N ILE A 115 13.97 5.18 9.75
CA ILE A 115 15.12 4.30 9.95
C ILE A 115 15.42 3.49 8.69
N ALA A 116 14.37 3.00 7.98
CA ALA A 116 14.53 2.26 6.75
C ALA A 116 15.19 3.08 5.63
N LEU A 117 14.84 4.36 5.50
CA LEU A 117 15.23 5.21 4.38
C LEU A 117 16.75 5.24 4.09
N PRO A 118 17.65 5.54 5.05
CA PRO A 118 19.09 5.53 4.79
C PRO A 118 19.64 4.13 4.46
N LEU A 119 18.98 3.07 4.90
CA LEU A 119 19.33 1.69 4.55
C LEU A 119 18.88 1.37 3.12
N CYS A 120 17.68 1.80 2.71
CA CYS A 120 17.19 1.69 1.34
C CYS A 120 18.10 2.45 0.36
N GLU A 121 18.52 3.67 0.70
CA GLU A 121 19.46 4.46 -0.11
C GLU A 121 20.81 3.76 -0.30
N LYS A 122 21.31 3.07 0.73
CA LYS A 122 22.59 2.33 0.68
C LYS A 122 22.48 0.95 0.03
N SER A 123 21.30 0.36 -0.02
CA SER A 123 21.09 -0.98 -0.58
C SER A 123 21.34 -1.06 -2.09
N GLY A 124 21.11 0.06 -2.78
CA GLY A 124 21.14 0.12 -4.25
C GLY A 124 19.89 -0.47 -4.92
N ASP A 125 18.91 -0.93 -4.14
CA ASP A 125 17.63 -1.45 -4.64
C ASP A 125 16.68 -0.26 -4.89
N GLU A 126 16.58 0.20 -6.14
CA GLU A 126 15.74 1.36 -6.52
C GLU A 126 14.24 1.10 -6.24
N GLN A 127 13.76 -0.13 -6.36
CA GLN A 127 12.37 -0.47 -6.06
C GLN A 127 12.07 -0.37 -4.55
N LEU A 128 12.94 -0.92 -3.72
CA LEU A 128 12.83 -0.81 -2.27
C LEU A 128 12.89 0.64 -1.80
N LEU A 129 13.79 1.42 -2.39
CA LEU A 129 13.91 2.85 -2.11
C LEU A 129 12.62 3.60 -2.48
N GLY A 130 12.08 3.34 -3.67
CA GLY A 130 10.81 3.93 -4.12
C GLY A 130 9.65 3.62 -3.17
N ASN A 131 9.52 2.35 -2.77
CA ASN A 131 8.49 1.92 -1.82
C ASN A 131 8.63 2.62 -0.46
N CYS A 132 9.84 2.64 0.09
CA CYS A 132 10.11 3.29 1.38
C CYS A 132 9.78 4.79 1.34
N ILE A 133 10.20 5.52 0.31
CA ILE A 133 9.91 6.95 0.15
C ILE A 133 8.40 7.18 0.00
N ASN A 134 7.71 6.35 -0.79
CA ASN A 134 6.27 6.41 -0.95
C ASN A 134 5.54 6.19 0.38
N ASN A 135 5.92 5.17 1.15
CA ASN A 135 5.35 4.90 2.47
C ASN A 135 5.49 6.12 3.40
N ILE A 136 6.66 6.72 3.47
CA ILE A 136 6.90 7.94 4.26
C ILE A 136 5.97 9.08 3.81
N GLY A 137 5.82 9.29 2.50
CA GLY A 137 4.92 10.30 1.95
C GLY A 137 3.46 10.06 2.36
N VAL A 138 2.99 8.80 2.27
CA VAL A 138 1.64 8.39 2.72
C VAL A 138 1.46 8.62 4.23
N PHE A 139 2.47 8.28 5.05
CA PHE A 139 2.38 8.46 6.51
C PHE A 139 2.32 9.94 6.89
N TYR A 140 3.10 10.81 6.24
CA TYR A 140 2.98 12.26 6.42
C TYR A 140 1.61 12.80 5.98
N GLN A 141 1.07 12.32 4.85
CA GLN A 141 -0.28 12.68 4.40
C GLN A 141 -1.33 12.30 5.45
N ARG A 142 -1.27 11.09 6.00
CA ARG A 142 -2.20 10.61 7.04
C ARG A 142 -2.08 11.41 8.35
N LYS A 143 -0.91 11.97 8.64
CA LYS A 143 -0.70 12.90 9.77
C LYS A 143 -1.17 14.34 9.47
N GLY A 144 -1.66 14.63 8.26
CA GLY A 144 -2.01 15.99 7.84
C GLY A 144 -0.80 16.90 7.57
N LEU A 145 0.40 16.34 7.52
CA LEU A 145 1.65 17.06 7.28
C LEU A 145 1.93 17.14 5.77
N PHE A 146 1.02 17.81 5.05
CA PHE A 146 0.97 17.79 3.58
C PHE A 146 2.24 18.31 2.92
N GLY A 147 2.92 19.32 3.49
CA GLY A 147 4.17 19.84 2.92
C GLY A 147 5.28 18.78 2.89
N GLN A 148 5.43 17.99 3.97
CA GLN A 148 6.37 16.87 4.00
C GLN A 148 5.93 15.76 3.03
N ALA A 149 4.64 15.45 2.98
CA ALA A 149 4.11 14.45 2.05
C ALA A 149 4.44 14.82 0.59
N ILE A 150 4.24 16.08 0.19
CA ILE A 150 4.58 16.57 -1.15
C ILE A 150 6.08 16.37 -1.43
N THR A 151 6.96 16.76 -0.52
CA THR A 151 8.41 16.60 -0.68
C THR A 151 8.80 15.14 -0.95
N TYR A 152 8.21 14.18 -0.22
CA TYR A 152 8.50 12.77 -0.43
C TYR A 152 7.87 12.24 -1.73
N MET A 153 6.64 12.64 -2.08
CA MET A 153 6.01 12.26 -3.34
C MET A 153 6.76 12.82 -4.57
N GLU A 154 7.31 14.02 -4.50
CA GLU A 154 8.18 14.55 -5.57
C GLU A 154 9.46 13.73 -5.74
N ARG A 155 10.02 13.19 -4.65
CA ARG A 155 11.15 12.26 -4.74
C ARG A 155 10.75 10.97 -5.46
N VAL A 156 9.58 10.38 -5.15
CA VAL A 156 9.07 9.20 -5.86
C VAL A 156 8.87 9.50 -7.33
N TYR A 157 8.23 10.63 -7.66
CA TYR A 157 8.03 11.05 -9.04
C TYR A 157 9.34 11.13 -9.84
N ASN A 158 10.41 11.67 -9.23
CA ASN A 158 11.72 11.74 -9.86
C ASN A 158 12.35 10.35 -10.07
N LEU A 159 12.11 9.38 -9.19
CA LEU A 159 12.55 7.99 -9.38
C LEU A 159 11.79 7.34 -10.53
N ASP A 160 10.46 7.48 -10.57
CA ASP A 160 9.60 6.97 -11.65
C ASP A 160 9.99 7.56 -13.00
N LEU A 161 10.28 8.88 -13.04
CA LEU A 161 10.73 9.57 -14.24
C LEU A 161 12.08 9.02 -14.74
N LYS A 162 13.04 8.81 -13.84
CA LYS A 162 14.34 8.21 -14.15
C LYS A 162 14.19 6.79 -14.67
N ALA A 163 13.32 6.00 -14.06
CA ALA A 163 13.00 4.62 -14.48
C ALA A 163 12.15 4.56 -15.76
N LYS A 164 11.59 5.69 -16.22
CA LYS A 164 10.60 5.77 -17.30
C LYS A 164 9.36 4.91 -17.03
N ASP A 165 9.01 4.74 -15.78
CA ASP A 165 7.83 4.01 -15.34
C ASP A 165 6.58 4.90 -15.45
N LYS A 166 5.89 4.80 -16.60
CA LYS A 166 4.65 5.56 -16.85
C LYS A 166 3.56 5.25 -15.82
N SER A 167 3.46 4.00 -15.38
CA SER A 167 2.44 3.57 -14.41
C SER A 167 2.73 4.17 -13.02
N GLY A 168 3.99 4.12 -12.57
CA GLY A 168 4.48 4.77 -11.36
C GLY A 168 4.25 6.27 -11.41
N MET A 169 4.70 6.93 -12.50
CA MET A 169 4.50 8.37 -12.71
C MET A 169 3.04 8.78 -12.58
N SER A 170 2.10 8.08 -13.25
CA SER A 170 0.68 8.39 -13.17
C SER A 170 0.14 8.23 -11.73
N SER A 171 0.58 7.20 -11.01
CA SER A 171 0.18 6.98 -9.62
C SER A 171 0.69 8.09 -8.70
N THR A 172 1.95 8.47 -8.84
CA THR A 172 2.56 9.53 -8.03
C THR A 172 1.98 10.90 -8.35
N MET A 173 1.69 11.18 -9.63
CA MET A 173 1.00 12.40 -10.06
C MET A 173 -0.40 12.51 -9.43
N ASN A 174 -1.15 11.41 -9.33
CA ASN A 174 -2.44 11.41 -8.64
C ASN A 174 -2.30 11.74 -7.15
N SER A 175 -1.29 11.19 -6.48
CA SER A 175 -1.00 11.49 -5.07
C SER A 175 -0.63 12.95 -4.88
N LEU A 176 0.23 13.50 -5.73
CA LEU A 176 0.58 14.93 -5.72
C LEU A 176 -0.64 15.82 -5.98
N ALA A 177 -1.48 15.49 -6.96
CA ALA A 177 -2.71 16.24 -7.23
C ALA A 177 -3.65 16.25 -6.02
N THR A 178 -3.81 15.12 -5.34
CA THR A 178 -4.60 15.02 -4.10
C THR A 178 -4.03 15.90 -2.99
N LEU A 179 -2.71 15.91 -2.82
CA LEU A 179 -2.04 16.73 -1.81
C LEU A 179 -2.14 18.22 -2.11
N TYR A 180 -1.96 18.64 -3.37
CA TYR A 180 -2.10 20.02 -3.78
C TYR A 180 -3.56 20.50 -3.66
N LEU A 181 -4.54 19.68 -3.98
CA LEU A 181 -5.95 19.99 -3.72
C LEU A 181 -6.20 20.17 -2.21
N ALA A 182 -5.71 19.27 -1.38
CA ALA A 182 -5.86 19.34 0.08
C ALA A 182 -5.19 20.58 0.72
N THR A 183 -4.21 21.17 0.03
CA THR A 183 -3.54 22.41 0.45
C THR A 183 -4.11 23.68 -0.22
N GLY A 184 -5.27 23.57 -0.91
CA GLY A 184 -5.96 24.70 -1.53
C GLY A 184 -5.25 25.24 -2.78
N GLN A 185 -4.56 24.36 -3.52
CA GLN A 185 -3.82 24.70 -4.75
C GLN A 185 -4.40 23.93 -5.95
N PRO A 186 -5.68 24.16 -6.33
CA PRO A 186 -6.37 23.36 -7.35
C PRO A 186 -5.74 23.50 -8.74
N GLU A 187 -5.17 24.64 -9.11
CA GLU A 187 -4.49 24.82 -10.40
C GLU A 187 -3.25 23.93 -10.50
N THR A 188 -2.47 23.86 -9.41
CA THR A 188 -1.32 22.96 -9.33
C THR A 188 -1.77 21.50 -9.37
N ALA A 189 -2.84 21.15 -8.67
CA ALA A 189 -3.42 19.81 -8.70
C ALA A 189 -3.83 19.39 -10.13
N LEU A 190 -4.44 20.29 -10.91
CA LEU A 190 -4.77 20.04 -12.32
C LEU A 190 -3.53 19.77 -13.18
N SER A 191 -2.44 20.48 -12.94
CA SER A 191 -1.20 20.31 -13.72
C SER A 191 -0.61 18.90 -13.57
N TYR A 192 -0.94 18.19 -12.48
CA TYR A 192 -0.58 16.79 -12.25
C TYR A 192 -1.65 15.81 -12.75
N VAL A 193 -2.94 16.04 -12.43
CA VAL A 193 -3.97 15.03 -12.73
C VAL A 193 -4.29 14.92 -14.23
N LEU A 194 -4.25 16.02 -14.99
CA LEU A 194 -4.58 15.96 -16.42
C LEU A 194 -3.56 15.13 -17.23
N PRO A 195 -2.24 15.32 -17.09
CA PRO A 195 -1.29 14.40 -17.74
C PRO A 195 -1.41 12.95 -17.25
N ALA A 196 -1.76 12.71 -15.98
CA ALA A 196 -1.99 11.37 -15.48
C ALA A 196 -3.18 10.70 -16.16
N ILE A 197 -4.27 11.42 -16.44
CA ILE A 197 -5.43 10.94 -17.21
C ILE A 197 -4.97 10.47 -18.60
N GLU A 198 -4.19 11.28 -19.31
CA GLU A 198 -3.71 10.91 -20.64
C GLU A 198 -2.77 9.69 -20.60
N MET A 199 -1.93 9.58 -19.58
CA MET A 199 -1.10 8.38 -19.38
C MET A 199 -1.95 7.12 -19.18
N GLU A 200 -3.02 7.18 -18.38
CA GLU A 200 -3.89 6.00 -18.19
C GLU A 200 -4.68 5.66 -19.46
N ARG A 201 -5.06 6.65 -20.27
CA ARG A 201 -5.65 6.40 -21.59
C ARG A 201 -4.68 5.66 -22.50
N GLU A 202 -3.40 6.06 -22.55
CA GLU A 202 -2.36 5.39 -23.31
C GLU A 202 -2.06 3.96 -22.81
N LEU A 203 -2.08 3.76 -21.49
CA LEU A 203 -1.85 2.46 -20.86
C LEU A 203 -3.06 1.52 -20.98
N GLY A 204 -4.25 2.06 -21.25
CA GLY A 204 -5.50 1.30 -21.32
C GLY A 204 -6.03 0.86 -19.95
N ASP A 205 -5.53 1.42 -18.85
CA ASP A 205 -5.99 1.09 -17.51
C ASP A 205 -7.26 1.88 -17.16
N ARG A 206 -8.41 1.25 -17.41
CA ARG A 206 -9.73 1.85 -17.22
C ARG A 206 -10.06 2.13 -15.74
N GLU A 207 -9.54 1.31 -14.82
CA GLU A 207 -9.78 1.52 -13.39
C GLU A 207 -9.04 2.76 -12.89
N ARG A 208 -7.75 2.84 -13.18
CA ARG A 208 -6.97 4.01 -12.81
C ARG A 208 -7.46 5.27 -13.51
N LEU A 209 -7.85 5.17 -14.79
CA LEU A 209 -8.45 6.29 -15.51
C LEU A 209 -9.69 6.84 -14.78
N ALA A 210 -10.59 5.96 -14.33
CA ALA A 210 -11.79 6.38 -13.58
C ALA A 210 -11.42 7.07 -12.26
N ILE A 211 -10.38 6.61 -11.57
CA ILE A 211 -9.87 7.25 -10.34
C ILE A 211 -9.35 8.67 -10.63
N ARG A 212 -8.52 8.84 -11.69
CA ARG A 212 -7.96 10.15 -12.06
C ARG A 212 -9.06 11.13 -12.50
N LEU A 213 -10.03 10.64 -13.29
CA LEU A 213 -11.19 11.45 -13.70
C LEU A 213 -12.04 11.90 -12.50
N GLY A 214 -12.25 11.01 -11.50
CA GLY A 214 -12.93 11.38 -10.27
C GLY A 214 -12.20 12.51 -9.53
N LEU A 215 -10.88 12.41 -9.37
CA LEU A 215 -10.08 13.47 -8.76
C LEU A 215 -10.13 14.78 -9.58
N ALA A 216 -10.06 14.69 -10.92
CA ALA A 216 -10.18 15.86 -11.77
C ALA A 216 -11.56 16.53 -11.61
N SER A 217 -12.63 15.74 -11.45
CA SER A 217 -13.97 16.27 -11.15
C SER A 217 -13.99 17.08 -9.85
N ASP A 218 -13.40 16.54 -8.78
CA ASP A 218 -13.35 17.22 -7.48
C ASP A 218 -12.54 18.54 -7.59
N ILE A 219 -11.42 18.53 -8.32
CA ILE A 219 -10.62 19.74 -8.55
C ILE A 219 -11.38 20.78 -9.38
N TRP A 220 -12.05 20.37 -10.48
CA TRP A 220 -12.85 21.29 -11.29
C TRP A 220 -14.02 21.89 -10.52
N LEU A 221 -14.64 21.10 -9.63
CA LEU A 221 -15.72 21.55 -8.77
C LEU A 221 -15.21 22.62 -7.78
N GLU A 222 -14.06 22.40 -7.14
CA GLU A 222 -13.42 23.37 -6.26
C GLU A 222 -13.11 24.71 -6.98
N MET A 223 -12.75 24.63 -8.26
CA MET A 223 -12.50 25.80 -9.11
C MET A 223 -13.80 26.47 -9.67
N GLY A 224 -14.99 25.95 -9.34
CA GLY A 224 -16.26 26.40 -9.86
C GLY A 224 -16.50 26.11 -11.34
N GLN A 225 -15.69 25.21 -11.95
CA GLN A 225 -15.84 24.79 -13.35
C GLN A 225 -16.78 23.58 -13.45
N ILE A 226 -18.05 23.78 -13.08
CA ILE A 226 -19.02 22.72 -12.79
C ILE A 226 -19.26 21.79 -13.99
N GLU A 227 -19.35 22.35 -15.22
CA GLU A 227 -19.56 21.52 -16.41
C GLU A 227 -18.37 20.59 -16.73
N LYS A 228 -17.14 21.05 -16.44
CA LYS A 228 -15.96 20.17 -16.57
C LYS A 228 -15.96 19.10 -15.50
N ALA A 229 -16.33 19.44 -14.27
CA ALA A 229 -16.49 18.48 -13.19
C ALA A 229 -17.51 17.40 -13.57
N ARG A 230 -18.68 17.81 -14.11
CA ARG A 230 -19.73 16.90 -14.58
C ARG A 230 -19.22 15.95 -15.65
N SER A 231 -18.54 16.47 -16.67
CA SER A 231 -18.00 15.64 -17.75
C SER A 231 -17.03 14.57 -17.22
N CYS A 232 -16.14 14.95 -16.30
CA CYS A 232 -15.16 14.02 -15.71
C CYS A 232 -15.84 12.93 -14.86
N VAL A 233 -16.79 13.29 -13.99
CA VAL A 233 -17.45 12.29 -13.12
C VAL A 233 -18.39 11.38 -13.90
N ASP A 234 -19.04 11.87 -14.95
CA ASP A 234 -19.89 11.05 -15.81
C ASP A 234 -19.06 9.99 -16.57
N GLU A 235 -17.90 10.37 -17.10
CA GLU A 235 -16.95 9.42 -17.72
C GLU A 235 -16.43 8.40 -16.71
N ALA A 236 -16.01 8.85 -15.52
CA ALA A 236 -15.54 7.97 -14.47
C ALA A 236 -16.60 6.95 -14.03
N TYR A 237 -17.83 7.41 -13.81
CA TYR A 237 -18.96 6.54 -13.46
C TYR A 237 -19.24 5.50 -14.55
N LYS A 238 -19.25 5.92 -15.81
CA LYS A 238 -19.47 5.01 -16.94
C LYS A 238 -18.42 3.92 -16.97
N LEU A 239 -17.14 4.24 -16.79
CA LEU A 239 -16.04 3.27 -16.76
C LEU A 239 -16.21 2.24 -15.63
N ASP A 240 -16.50 2.71 -14.40
CA ASP A 240 -16.68 1.83 -13.24
C ASP A 240 -17.95 0.97 -13.37
N HIS A 241 -19.04 1.52 -13.93
CA HIS A 241 -20.28 0.80 -14.12
C HIS A 241 -20.19 -0.28 -15.21
N GLU A 242 -19.58 0.04 -16.36
CA GLU A 242 -19.38 -0.93 -17.46
C GLU A 242 -18.50 -2.11 -17.01
N ASP A 243 -17.50 -1.85 -16.20
CA ASP A 243 -16.56 -2.86 -15.69
C ASP A 243 -17.05 -3.53 -14.39
N LYS A 244 -18.28 -3.26 -13.97
CA LYS A 244 -18.97 -3.84 -12.79
C LYS A 244 -18.21 -3.62 -11.48
N ARG A 245 -17.50 -2.49 -11.34
CA ARG A 245 -16.83 -2.08 -10.11
C ARG A 245 -17.80 -1.32 -9.20
N GLU A 246 -18.75 -2.04 -8.61
CA GLU A 246 -19.88 -1.45 -7.87
C GLU A 246 -19.44 -0.50 -6.74
N GLY A 247 -18.39 -0.86 -5.99
CA GLY A 247 -17.86 0.00 -4.93
C GLY A 247 -17.30 1.32 -5.45
N ASN A 248 -16.54 1.28 -6.56
CA ASN A 248 -16.02 2.48 -7.20
C ASN A 248 -17.15 3.31 -7.84
N ALA A 249 -18.12 2.65 -8.50
CA ALA A 249 -19.28 3.31 -9.07
C ALA A 249 -20.11 4.06 -8.01
N ALA A 250 -20.25 3.52 -6.80
CA ALA A 250 -20.92 4.21 -5.69
C ALA A 250 -20.17 5.48 -5.26
N ILE A 251 -18.82 5.44 -5.24
CA ILE A 251 -18.01 6.65 -5.00
C ILE A 251 -18.26 7.70 -6.08
N ARG A 252 -18.32 7.29 -7.35
CA ARG A 252 -18.61 8.21 -8.47
C ARG A 252 -20.01 8.82 -8.37
N LEU A 253 -21.00 8.04 -7.93
CA LEU A 253 -22.35 8.56 -7.68
C LEU A 253 -22.37 9.63 -6.58
N SER A 254 -21.61 9.47 -5.51
CA SER A 254 -21.45 10.49 -4.48
C SER A 254 -20.79 11.77 -5.02
N GLN A 255 -19.73 11.63 -5.83
CA GLN A 255 -19.08 12.77 -6.49
C GLN A 255 -20.04 13.46 -7.46
N LYS A 256 -20.81 12.68 -8.24
CA LYS A 256 -21.82 13.21 -9.15
C LYS A 256 -22.93 13.97 -8.42
N ALA A 257 -23.39 13.47 -7.27
CA ALA A 257 -24.35 14.19 -6.44
C ALA A 257 -23.82 15.57 -6.02
N SER A 258 -22.54 15.66 -5.62
CA SER A 258 -21.91 16.95 -5.29
C SER A 258 -21.90 17.93 -6.46
N VAL A 259 -21.64 17.45 -7.67
CA VAL A 259 -21.69 18.27 -8.90
C VAL A 259 -23.13 18.72 -9.21
N LEU A 260 -24.13 17.82 -9.07
CA LEU A 260 -25.53 18.14 -9.30
C LEU A 260 -26.07 19.17 -8.30
N ILE A 261 -25.68 19.08 -7.03
CA ILE A 261 -25.98 20.10 -6.01
C ILE A 261 -25.42 21.46 -6.42
N ALA A 262 -24.20 21.51 -6.90
CA ALA A 262 -23.58 22.75 -7.37
C ALA A 262 -24.28 23.36 -8.62
N LEU A 263 -24.99 22.54 -9.41
CA LEU A 263 -25.84 22.94 -10.51
C LEU A 263 -27.25 23.37 -10.07
N GLY A 264 -27.65 23.12 -8.82
CA GLY A 264 -29.02 23.32 -8.34
C GLY A 264 -29.99 22.20 -8.75
N GLU A 265 -29.47 21.06 -9.19
CA GLU A 265 -30.24 19.88 -9.62
C GLU A 265 -30.48 18.91 -8.43
N ASP A 266 -31.05 19.38 -7.32
CA ASP A 266 -31.16 18.67 -6.03
C ASP A 266 -31.92 17.35 -6.15
N ILE A 267 -32.98 17.28 -6.96
CA ILE A 267 -33.77 16.05 -7.16
C ILE A 267 -32.94 14.95 -7.84
N GLU A 268 -32.10 15.31 -8.80
CA GLU A 268 -31.24 14.36 -9.48
C GLU A 268 -30.06 13.94 -8.58
N ALA A 269 -29.56 14.87 -7.76
CA ALA A 269 -28.55 14.56 -6.75
C ALA A 269 -29.04 13.53 -5.72
N GLU A 270 -30.29 13.66 -5.23
CA GLU A 270 -30.90 12.70 -4.32
C GLU A 270 -30.95 11.29 -4.92
N LYS A 271 -31.29 11.17 -6.21
CA LYS A 271 -31.33 9.86 -6.91
C LYS A 271 -29.95 9.18 -7.00
N CYS A 272 -28.86 9.94 -6.95
CA CYS A 272 -27.51 9.36 -6.95
C CYS A 272 -27.11 8.79 -5.59
N LEU A 273 -27.82 9.14 -4.51
CA LEU A 273 -27.47 8.78 -3.13
C LEU A 273 -28.36 7.65 -2.55
N ILE A 274 -29.39 7.24 -3.27
CA ILE A 274 -30.33 6.14 -2.92
C ILE A 274 -29.92 4.86 -3.64
#